data_669c0ca3a662a7861136c2fe3f8d5967
#
_entry.id   669c0ca3a662a7861136c2fe3f8d5967
#
_cell.length_a   1.000
_cell.length_b   1.000
_cell.length_c   1.000
_cell.angle_alpha   90.00
_cell.angle_beta   90.00
_cell.angle_gamma   90.00
#
_symmetry.space_group_name_H-M   'P 1'
#
loop_
_entity.id
_entity.type
_entity.pdbx_description
1 polymer ?
#
loop_
_entity_poly.entity_id
_entity_poly.type
_entity_poly.pdbx_seq_one_letter_code
_entity_poly.pdbx_strand_id
1 'polypeptide(L)'
;MDFAKMRRIMVDSQIRPNDVTDPEIVSAFLHTPREAFVPKSEQSIAYAEYEIETSEGRALWTPRDIGKMIKSLEPEPSDIALVIGAGAGYETAILSRLCETVIALEESDELVDELTARFG
;
A
#
# COMPACT_ATOMS: atom_id res chain seq x y z
N MET A 1 -20.15 -2.56 -5.86
CA MET A 1 -18.79 -2.87 -6.31
C MET A 1 -18.12 -3.75 -5.26
N ASP A 2 -17.61 -4.89 -5.66
CA ASP A 2 -17.03 -5.86 -4.72
C ASP A 2 -15.50 -5.65 -4.63
N PHE A 3 -15.06 -4.79 -3.74
CA PHE A 3 -13.65 -4.48 -3.58
C PHE A 3 -12.82 -5.67 -3.07
N ALA A 4 -13.40 -6.50 -2.23
CA ALA A 4 -12.68 -7.69 -1.73
C ALA A 4 -12.36 -8.66 -2.88
N LYS A 5 -13.29 -8.86 -3.80
CA LYS A 5 -13.07 -9.68 -4.99
C LYS A 5 -12.01 -9.05 -5.91
N MET A 6 -12.11 -7.74 -6.14
CA MET A 6 -11.15 -7.00 -6.97
C MET A 6 -9.74 -7.10 -6.36
N ARG A 7 -9.64 -7.07 -5.05
CA ARG A 7 -8.36 -7.20 -4.34
C ARG A 7 -7.75 -8.58 -4.52
N ARG A 8 -8.55 -9.62 -4.43
CA ARG A 8 -8.08 -10.99 -4.69
C ARG A 8 -7.57 -11.14 -6.13
N ILE A 9 -8.30 -10.59 -7.09
CA ILE A 9 -7.88 -10.61 -8.50
C ILE A 9 -6.56 -9.85 -8.68
N MET A 10 -6.41 -8.70 -8.05
CA MET A 10 -5.15 -7.94 -8.07
C MET A 10 -3.98 -8.78 -7.56
N VAL A 11 -4.15 -9.45 -6.43
CA VAL A 11 -3.09 -10.30 -5.87
C VAL A 11 -2.73 -11.42 -6.84
N ASP A 12 -3.73 -12.08 -7.41
CA ASP A 12 -3.50 -13.21 -8.31
C ASP A 12 -2.92 -12.81 -9.67
N SER A 13 -3.20 -11.60 -10.14
CA SER A 13 -2.76 -11.15 -11.47
C SER A 13 -1.58 -10.20 -11.47
N GLN A 14 -1.31 -9.50 -10.37
CA GLN A 14 -0.26 -8.47 -10.31
C GLN A 14 0.83 -8.74 -9.27
N ILE A 15 0.52 -9.46 -8.22
CA ILE A 15 1.45 -9.72 -7.12
C ILE A 15 2.15 -11.07 -7.30
N ARG A 16 1.39 -12.17 -7.29
CA ARG A 16 1.94 -13.53 -7.41
C ARG A 16 2.74 -13.75 -8.69
N PRO A 17 2.29 -13.32 -9.89
CA PRO A 17 3.04 -13.55 -11.12
C PRO A 17 4.36 -12.78 -11.20
N ASN A 18 4.58 -11.83 -10.31
CA ASN A 18 5.81 -11.02 -10.27
C ASN A 18 6.74 -11.45 -9.15
N ASP A 19 6.74 -12.73 -8.81
CA ASP A 19 7.61 -13.35 -7.81
C ASP A 19 7.37 -12.87 -6.37
N VAL A 20 6.21 -12.33 -6.08
CA VAL A 20 5.82 -11.95 -4.72
C VAL A 20 4.84 -13.02 -4.22
N THR A 21 5.40 -14.08 -3.66
CA THR A 21 4.64 -15.27 -3.25
C THR A 21 4.77 -15.58 -1.76
N ASP A 22 5.55 -14.81 -1.01
CA ASP A 22 5.70 -14.96 0.43
C ASP A 22 4.33 -14.85 1.11
N PRO A 23 3.90 -15.87 1.88
CA PRO A 23 2.55 -15.87 2.46
C PRO A 23 2.22 -14.63 3.29
N GLU A 24 3.18 -14.12 4.05
CA GLU A 24 3.00 -12.93 4.88
C GLU A 24 2.76 -11.68 4.03
N ILE A 25 3.54 -11.50 2.96
CA ILE A 25 3.39 -10.35 2.06
C ILE A 25 2.06 -10.44 1.32
N VAL A 26 1.75 -11.61 0.78
CA VAL A 26 0.46 -11.83 0.09
C VAL A 26 -0.71 -11.54 1.03
N SER A 27 -0.65 -12.03 2.26
CA SER A 27 -1.68 -11.76 3.27
C SER A 27 -1.82 -10.26 3.56
N ALA A 28 -0.71 -9.54 3.65
CA ALA A 28 -0.74 -8.10 3.88
C ALA A 28 -1.48 -7.36 2.76
N PHE A 29 -1.23 -7.73 1.51
CA PHE A 29 -1.97 -7.15 0.37
C PHE A 29 -3.45 -7.51 0.41
N LEU A 30 -3.78 -8.76 0.73
CA LEU A 30 -5.17 -9.21 0.81
C LEU A 30 -5.98 -8.50 1.90
N HIS A 31 -5.34 -8.08 2.98
CA HIS A 31 -6.01 -7.45 4.12
C HIS A 31 -5.91 -5.93 4.13
N THR A 32 -5.27 -5.33 3.13
CA THR A 32 -5.14 -3.87 3.06
C THR A 32 -6.05 -3.33 1.96
N PRO A 33 -7.09 -2.54 2.31
CA PRO A 33 -8.08 -2.06 1.34
C PRO A 33 -7.52 -0.87 0.55
N ARG A 34 -6.93 -1.15 -0.61
CA ARG A 34 -6.33 -0.12 -1.48
C ARG A 34 -7.32 0.98 -1.85
N GLU A 35 -8.61 0.63 -2.02
CA GLU A 35 -9.65 1.62 -2.35
C GLU A 35 -9.79 2.71 -1.28
N ALA A 36 -9.39 2.44 -0.04
CA ALA A 36 -9.44 3.42 1.03
C ALA A 36 -8.31 4.47 0.95
N PHE A 37 -7.32 4.23 0.11
CA PHE A 37 -6.13 5.09 -0.01
C PHE A 37 -6.12 5.94 -1.29
N VAL A 38 -7.20 5.89 -2.06
CA VAL A 38 -7.33 6.66 -3.30
C VAL A 38 -8.54 7.61 -3.21
N PRO A 39 -8.57 8.69 -4.00
CA PRO A 39 -9.75 9.56 -4.05
C PRO A 39 -10.99 8.77 -4.45
N LYS A 40 -12.16 9.22 -3.98
CA LYS A 40 -13.43 8.55 -4.31
C LYS A 40 -13.65 8.41 -5.82
N SER A 41 -13.24 9.41 -6.59
CA SER A 41 -13.35 9.39 -8.05
C SER A 41 -12.52 8.29 -8.70
N GLU A 42 -11.52 7.74 -8.00
CA GLU A 42 -10.59 6.76 -8.52
C GLU A 42 -10.82 5.35 -7.94
N GLN A 43 -11.81 5.17 -7.10
CA GLN A 43 -12.04 3.87 -6.46
C GLN A 43 -12.34 2.75 -7.45
N SER A 44 -12.98 3.06 -8.57
CA SER A 44 -13.29 2.05 -9.59
C SER A 44 -12.04 1.46 -10.25
N ILE A 45 -10.92 2.17 -10.23
CA ILE A 45 -9.63 1.71 -10.79
C ILE A 45 -8.58 1.44 -9.72
N ALA A 46 -8.97 1.41 -8.45
CA ALA A 46 -8.03 1.24 -7.34
C ALA A 46 -7.17 -0.02 -7.47
N TYR A 47 -7.70 -1.08 -8.05
CA TYR A 47 -7.03 -2.37 -8.19
C TYR A 47 -6.47 -2.63 -9.60
N ALA A 48 -6.58 -1.67 -10.50
CA ALA A 48 -5.98 -1.78 -11.83
C ALA A 48 -4.44 -1.61 -11.74
N GLU A 49 -3.74 -2.11 -12.74
CA GLU A 49 -2.28 -1.91 -12.84
C GLU A 49 -1.99 -0.49 -13.32
N TYR A 50 -2.18 0.47 -12.41
CA TYR A 50 -2.19 1.89 -12.69
C TYR A 50 -1.54 2.66 -11.55
N GLU A 51 -0.78 3.71 -11.91
CA GLU A 51 -0.44 4.72 -10.93
C GLU A 51 -1.63 5.65 -10.76
N ILE A 52 -2.02 5.92 -9.52
CA ILE A 52 -3.20 6.73 -9.22
C ILE A 52 -2.76 8.01 -8.53
N GLU A 53 -3.10 9.15 -9.12
CA GLU A 53 -2.85 10.44 -8.46
C GLU A 53 -3.72 10.54 -7.21
N THR A 54 -3.07 10.74 -6.06
CA THR A 54 -3.75 10.80 -4.76
C THR A 54 -3.93 12.23 -4.26
N SER A 55 -2.97 13.08 -4.56
CA SER A 55 -3.03 14.51 -4.30
C SER A 55 -2.10 15.21 -5.29
N GLU A 56 -2.08 16.52 -5.29
CA GLU A 56 -1.26 17.28 -6.24
C GLU A 56 0.22 16.88 -6.15
N GLY A 57 0.75 16.41 -7.27
CA GLY A 57 2.15 16.00 -7.35
C GLY A 57 2.47 14.69 -6.67
N ARG A 58 1.48 13.95 -6.20
CA ARG A 58 1.66 12.66 -5.51
C ARG A 58 0.89 11.58 -6.24
N ALA A 59 1.47 10.39 -6.28
CA ALA A 59 0.82 9.24 -6.90
C ALA A 59 1.07 7.97 -6.07
N LEU A 60 0.07 7.11 -6.07
CA LEU A 60 0.19 5.76 -5.53
C LEU A 60 0.71 4.86 -6.65
N TRP A 61 1.83 4.17 -6.42
CA TRP A 61 2.44 3.29 -7.40
C TRP A 61 1.56 2.07 -7.70
N THR A 62 1.85 1.41 -8.82
CA THR A 62 1.12 0.18 -9.18
C THR A 62 1.29 -0.88 -8.10
N PRO A 63 0.30 -1.77 -7.94
CA PRO A 63 0.43 -2.88 -6.98
C PRO A 63 1.68 -3.73 -7.23
N ARG A 64 2.00 -4.00 -8.49
CA ARG A 64 3.19 -4.78 -8.85
C ARG A 64 4.46 -4.14 -8.33
N ASP A 65 4.64 -2.83 -8.54
CA ASP A 65 5.86 -2.14 -8.15
C ASP A 65 6.01 -2.08 -6.63
N ILE A 66 4.91 -1.84 -5.92
CA ILE A 66 4.91 -1.86 -4.46
C ILE A 66 5.24 -3.27 -3.95
N GLY A 67 4.64 -4.29 -4.54
CA GLY A 67 4.91 -5.67 -4.15
C GLY A 67 6.38 -6.05 -4.32
N LYS A 68 6.98 -5.70 -5.46
CA LYS A 68 8.39 -5.97 -5.73
C LYS A 68 9.31 -5.21 -4.77
N MET A 69 8.98 -3.96 -4.48
CA MET A 69 9.74 -3.15 -3.54
C MET A 69 9.72 -3.76 -2.13
N ILE A 70 8.56 -4.13 -1.64
CA ILE A 70 8.41 -4.72 -0.31
C ILE A 70 9.13 -6.06 -0.24
N LYS A 71 9.00 -6.91 -1.25
CA LYS A 71 9.73 -8.17 -1.29
C LYS A 71 11.23 -7.96 -1.23
N SER A 72 11.76 -6.96 -1.93
CA SER A 72 13.20 -6.67 -1.96
C SER A 72 13.76 -6.26 -0.60
N LEU A 73 12.91 -5.72 0.27
CA LEU A 73 13.30 -5.35 1.64
C LEU A 73 13.46 -6.57 2.55
N GLU A 74 12.84 -7.69 2.21
CA GLU A 74 12.79 -8.89 3.04
C GLU A 74 12.34 -8.57 4.48
N PRO A 75 11.14 -7.97 4.66
CA PRO A 75 10.71 -7.52 5.98
C PRO A 75 10.48 -8.68 6.93
N GLU A 76 10.91 -8.48 8.19
CA GLU A 76 10.73 -9.44 9.27
C GLU A 76 9.86 -8.84 10.38
N PRO A 77 9.17 -9.70 11.19
CA PRO A 77 8.27 -9.21 12.24
C PRO A 77 8.92 -8.31 13.30
N SER A 78 10.22 -8.44 13.50
CA SER A 78 10.97 -7.64 14.48
C SER A 78 11.51 -6.33 13.91
N ASP A 79 11.34 -6.09 12.60
CA ASP A 79 11.92 -4.93 11.94
C ASP A 79 11.21 -3.63 12.30
N ILE A 80 11.98 -2.55 12.20
CA ILE A 80 11.47 -1.18 12.21
C ILE A 80 11.64 -0.65 10.81
N ALA A 81 10.53 -0.29 10.15
CA ALA A 81 10.53 0.24 8.80
C ALA A 81 10.38 1.76 8.78
N LEU A 82 11.07 2.41 7.87
CA LEU A 82 10.94 3.84 7.63
C LEU A 82 10.39 4.09 6.23
N VAL A 83 9.26 4.80 6.16
CA VAL A 83 8.65 5.21 4.89
C VAL A 83 8.83 6.71 4.74
N ILE A 84 9.61 7.12 3.75
CA ILE A 84 9.87 8.52 3.45
C ILE A 84 8.95 8.96 2.32
N GLY A 85 8.24 10.07 2.51
CA GLY A 85 7.23 10.52 1.56
C GLY A 85 6.01 9.60 1.59
N ALA A 86 5.47 9.37 2.79
CA ALA A 86 4.44 8.36 3.02
C ALA A 86 3.15 8.58 2.24
N GLY A 87 2.84 9.83 1.86
CA GLY A 87 1.69 10.14 1.02
C GLY A 87 0.38 9.69 1.65
N ALA A 88 -0.43 8.96 0.89
CA ALA A 88 -1.73 8.47 1.36
C ALA A 88 -1.62 7.37 2.42
N GLY A 89 -0.48 6.69 2.52
CA GLY A 89 -0.23 5.71 3.57
C GLY A 89 -0.46 4.25 3.20
N TYR A 90 -0.62 3.93 1.93
CA TYR A 90 -0.88 2.54 1.52
C TYR A 90 0.30 1.62 1.84
N GLU A 91 1.52 2.02 1.46
CA GLU A 91 2.73 1.25 1.76
C GLU A 91 2.95 1.12 3.27
N THR A 92 2.67 2.20 4.00
CA THR A 92 2.73 2.21 5.47
C THR A 92 1.77 1.18 6.06
N ALA A 93 0.55 1.10 5.52
CA ALA A 93 -0.44 0.14 5.98
C ALA A 93 0.00 -1.31 5.74
N ILE A 94 0.56 -1.59 4.56
CA ILE A 94 1.08 -2.93 4.25
C ILE A 94 2.24 -3.29 5.17
N LEU A 95 3.22 -2.40 5.30
CA LEU A 95 4.39 -2.64 6.15
C LEU A 95 4.02 -2.80 7.62
N SER A 96 2.97 -2.12 8.10
CA SER A 96 2.52 -2.25 9.48
C SER A 96 2.00 -3.65 9.81
N ARG A 97 1.65 -4.44 8.81
CA ARG A 97 1.26 -5.84 8.95
C ARG A 97 2.43 -6.80 8.92
N LEU A 98 3.61 -6.32 8.52
CA LEU A 98 4.81 -7.15 8.31
C LEU A 98 5.91 -6.86 9.32
N CYS A 99 5.94 -5.66 9.88
CA CYS A 99 7.01 -5.19 10.77
C CYS A 99 6.45 -4.83 12.14
N GLU A 100 7.35 -4.78 13.13
CA GLU A 100 6.98 -4.41 14.50
C GLU A 100 6.52 -2.95 14.56
N THR A 101 7.25 -2.06 13.90
CA THR A 101 6.99 -0.62 13.93
C THR A 101 7.26 -0.03 12.56
N VAL A 102 6.41 0.90 12.13
CA VAL A 102 6.63 1.67 10.92
C VAL A 102 6.64 3.15 11.27
N ILE A 103 7.70 3.84 10.85
CA ILE A 103 7.82 5.28 10.99
C ILE A 103 7.55 5.87 9.62
N ALA A 104 6.49 6.66 9.51
CA ALA A 104 6.09 7.32 8.27
C ALA A 104 6.47 8.80 8.34
N LEU A 105 7.33 9.24 7.42
CA LEU A 105 7.73 10.63 7.30
C LEU A 105 7.05 11.27 6.09
N GLU A 106 6.49 12.44 6.29
CA GLU A 106 5.79 13.19 5.26
C GLU A 106 6.02 14.68 5.47
N GLU A 107 6.40 15.41 4.42
CA GLU A 107 6.67 16.84 4.51
C GLU A 107 5.41 17.71 4.39
N SER A 108 4.34 17.21 3.80
CA SER A 108 3.09 17.92 3.64
C SER A 108 2.28 17.88 4.93
N ASP A 109 2.00 19.04 5.54
CA ASP A 109 1.21 19.12 6.76
C ASP A 109 -0.18 18.51 6.58
N GLU A 110 -0.80 18.74 5.42
CA GLU A 110 -2.12 18.20 5.10
C GLU A 110 -2.08 16.66 5.06
N LEU A 111 -1.06 16.08 4.44
CA LEU A 111 -0.91 14.62 4.40
C LEU A 111 -0.53 14.05 5.77
N VAL A 112 0.24 14.76 6.57
CA VAL A 112 0.52 14.36 7.96
C VAL A 112 -0.78 14.25 8.75
N ASP A 113 -1.67 15.23 8.59
CA ASP A 113 -2.96 15.21 9.27
C ASP A 113 -3.81 14.01 8.84
N GLU A 114 -3.82 13.70 7.55
CA GLU A 114 -4.53 12.52 7.03
C GLU A 114 -3.95 11.22 7.57
N LEU A 115 -2.62 11.09 7.60
CA LEU A 115 -1.94 9.91 8.15
C LEU A 115 -2.24 9.76 9.65
N THR A 116 -2.22 10.85 10.39
CA THR A 116 -2.52 10.84 11.82
C THR A 116 -3.96 10.39 12.06
N ALA A 117 -4.89 10.88 11.27
CA ALA A 117 -6.30 10.46 11.38
C ALA A 117 -6.47 8.98 11.06
N ARG A 118 -5.69 8.44 10.12
CA ARG A 118 -5.79 7.04 9.69
C ARG A 118 -5.10 6.07 10.65
N PHE A 119 -3.92 6.41 11.13
CA PHE A 119 -3.08 5.50 11.93
C PHE A 119 -3.01 5.85 13.41
N GLY A 120 -3.53 7.00 13.78
CA GLY A 120 -3.42 7.50 15.15
C GLY A 120 -2.07 8.08 15.43
#